data_110b99c622c892348fa19ef689e3a21f
#
_entry.id   110b99c622c892348fa19ef689e3a21f
#
_cell.length_a   1.000
_cell.length_b   1.000
_cell.length_c   1.000
_cell.angle_alpha   90.00
_cell.angle_beta   90.00
_cell.angle_gamma   90.00
#
_symmetry.space_group_name_H-M   'P 1'
#
loop_
_entity.id
_entity.type
_entity.pdbx_description
1 polymer ?
#
loop_
_entity_poly.entity_id
_entity_poly.type
_entity_poly.pdbx_seq_one_letter_code
_entity_poly.pdbx_strand_id
1 'polypeptide(L)'
;VSKRIEVKDLNVYYSDFLAVEGVSITIEPRTVTALIGPSGCGKSTFLRTLNRMHEVIPGAHVKGEVIIDGNDLYAPGVDPVLVRRQVGMVFQRANPFPTMSISDNVLAGVRLNNRRMSKSDADDLIEKSLKGANLWNEVKDRLSLPGQGLSGGQQQRLCIARAIAVSPDVLLMDEPCSALDPISTLAIEDLIEELKQEYTIVIVTHNMQQASRVSDKTAFFNIAGAGKPGKLIEYDDTTTMFSRPNVQATED
;
A
#
# COMPACT_ATOMS: atom_id res chain seq x y z
N VAL A 1 1.50 12.45 9.25
CA VAL A 1 1.70 13.56 8.30
C VAL A 1 2.19 12.95 7.01
N SER A 2 1.42 13.07 5.93
CA SER A 2 1.76 12.47 4.64
C SER A 2 3.07 13.03 4.08
N LYS A 3 3.88 12.20 3.43
CA LYS A 3 5.20 12.55 2.94
C LYS A 3 5.38 12.21 1.47
N ARG A 4 6.22 12.98 0.80
CA ARG A 4 6.65 12.76 -0.58
C ARG A 4 7.60 11.58 -0.66
N ILE A 5 7.45 10.79 -1.72
CA ILE A 5 8.37 9.69 -2.05
C ILE A 5 9.10 10.06 -3.34
N GLU A 6 10.42 9.98 -3.33
CA GLU A 6 11.25 10.12 -4.52
C GLU A 6 12.00 8.82 -4.76
N VAL A 7 11.82 8.23 -5.92
CA VAL A 7 12.55 7.04 -6.37
C VAL A 7 13.46 7.45 -7.51
N LYS A 8 14.74 7.06 -7.42
CA LYS A 8 15.78 7.43 -8.39
C LYS A 8 16.50 6.19 -8.87
N ASP A 9 16.37 5.93 -10.17
CA ASP A 9 17.03 4.84 -10.91
C ASP A 9 17.00 3.50 -10.16
N LEU A 10 15.81 3.12 -9.68
CA LEU A 10 15.64 1.93 -8.87
C LEU A 10 15.62 0.68 -9.74
N ASN A 11 16.54 -0.23 -9.43
CA ASN A 11 16.64 -1.56 -10.01
C ASN A 11 16.41 -2.60 -8.91
N VAL A 12 15.52 -3.54 -9.15
CA VAL A 12 15.12 -4.55 -8.16
C VAL A 12 15.54 -5.94 -8.63
N TYR A 13 16.24 -6.65 -7.77
CA TYR A 13 16.78 -7.98 -8.06
C TYR A 13 16.22 -9.03 -7.11
N TYR A 14 16.02 -10.23 -7.66
CA TYR A 14 15.87 -11.48 -6.91
C TYR A 14 17.08 -12.38 -7.26
N SER A 15 18.06 -12.46 -6.36
CA SER A 15 19.39 -13.01 -6.66
C SER A 15 20.00 -12.30 -7.88
N ASP A 16 20.32 -12.99 -8.95
CA ASP A 16 20.88 -12.41 -10.17
C ASP A 16 19.81 -11.96 -11.19
N PHE A 17 18.53 -12.22 -10.91
CA PHE A 17 17.45 -11.85 -11.81
C PHE A 17 17.00 -10.40 -11.57
N LEU A 18 17.16 -9.56 -12.60
CA LEU A 18 16.65 -8.18 -12.62
C LEU A 18 15.14 -8.22 -12.89
N ALA A 19 14.34 -7.94 -11.86
CA ALA A 19 12.88 -8.01 -11.93
C ALA A 19 12.26 -6.67 -12.38
N VAL A 20 12.84 -5.55 -11.94
CA VAL A 20 12.39 -4.18 -12.29
C VAL A 20 13.62 -3.35 -12.59
N GLU A 21 13.59 -2.58 -13.68
CA GLU A 21 14.73 -1.82 -14.20
C GLU A 21 14.46 -0.32 -14.26
N GLY A 22 15.36 0.46 -13.67
CA GLY A 22 15.53 1.89 -13.91
C GLY A 22 14.31 2.76 -13.58
N VAL A 23 13.57 2.47 -12.50
CA VAL A 23 12.38 3.25 -12.15
C VAL A 23 12.78 4.53 -11.45
N SER A 24 12.35 5.67 -12.05
CA SER A 24 12.42 7.00 -11.45
C SER A 24 11.02 7.61 -11.42
N ILE A 25 10.53 7.94 -10.23
CA ILE A 25 9.18 8.46 -10.02
C ILE A 25 9.14 9.33 -8.77
N THR A 26 8.34 10.38 -8.81
CA THR A 26 8.02 11.21 -7.65
C THR A 26 6.55 11.09 -7.32
N ILE A 27 6.24 10.68 -6.09
CA ILE A 27 4.88 10.52 -5.58
C ILE A 27 4.64 11.65 -4.57
N GLU A 28 3.68 12.50 -4.90
CA GLU A 28 3.37 13.67 -4.07
C GLU A 28 2.57 13.31 -2.82
N PRO A 29 2.71 14.08 -1.72
CA PRO A 29 1.95 13.85 -0.51
C PRO A 29 0.45 14.09 -0.72
N ARG A 30 -0.38 13.34 -0.01
CA ARG A 30 -1.86 13.41 -0.06
C ARG A 30 -2.43 13.18 -1.46
N THR A 31 -1.81 12.29 -2.21
CA THR A 31 -2.30 11.81 -3.49
C THR A 31 -2.41 10.30 -3.50
N VAL A 32 -3.23 9.79 -4.39
CA VAL A 32 -3.28 8.37 -4.73
C VAL A 32 -2.58 8.18 -6.06
N THR A 33 -1.50 7.40 -6.05
CA THR A 33 -0.82 6.95 -7.27
C THR A 33 -1.16 5.49 -7.55
N ALA A 34 -1.79 5.22 -8.69
CA ALA A 34 -2.06 3.87 -9.15
C ALA A 34 -0.89 3.32 -9.98
N LEU A 35 -0.47 2.11 -9.69
CA LEU A 35 0.46 1.33 -10.51
C LEU A 35 -0.36 0.33 -11.32
N ILE A 36 -0.38 0.49 -12.64
CA ILE A 36 -1.12 -0.36 -13.57
C ILE A 36 -0.20 -1.05 -14.57
N GLY A 37 -0.71 -2.04 -15.27
CA GLY A 37 0.01 -2.79 -16.30
C GLY A 37 -0.26 -4.29 -16.23
N PRO A 38 0.26 -5.07 -17.17
CA PRO A 38 0.03 -6.51 -17.26
C PRO A 38 0.55 -7.28 -16.04
N SER A 39 0.00 -8.46 -15.82
CA SER A 39 0.48 -9.36 -14.75
C SER A 39 1.96 -9.72 -14.97
N GLY A 40 2.72 -9.76 -13.89
CA GLY A 40 4.14 -10.11 -13.95
C GLY A 40 5.10 -8.99 -14.38
N CYS A 41 4.62 -7.77 -14.67
CA CYS A 41 5.50 -6.65 -15.03
C CYS A 41 6.19 -5.95 -13.84
N GLY A 42 6.11 -6.50 -12.63
CA GLY A 42 6.88 -6.03 -11.49
C GLY A 42 6.21 -4.95 -10.60
N LYS A 43 4.93 -4.63 -10.78
CA LYS A 43 4.21 -3.63 -9.95
C LYS A 43 4.29 -3.90 -8.45
N SER A 44 3.90 -5.10 -8.03
CA SER A 44 3.94 -5.49 -6.61
C SER A 44 5.38 -5.63 -6.11
N THR A 45 6.31 -6.02 -6.96
CA THR A 45 7.74 -6.03 -6.65
C THR A 45 8.23 -4.62 -6.36
N PHE A 46 7.93 -3.66 -7.23
CA PHE A 46 8.24 -2.25 -7.03
C PHE A 46 7.57 -1.69 -5.77
N LEU A 47 6.25 -1.94 -5.59
CA LEU A 47 5.51 -1.49 -4.41
C LEU A 47 6.20 -1.90 -3.11
N ARG A 48 6.64 -3.16 -3.02
CA ARG A 48 7.28 -3.72 -1.81
C ARG A 48 8.69 -3.17 -1.54
N THR A 49 9.31 -2.49 -2.50
CA THR A 49 10.58 -1.79 -2.26
C THR A 49 10.38 -0.50 -1.48
N LEU A 50 9.19 0.12 -1.56
CA LEU A 50 8.89 1.37 -0.86
C LEU A 50 8.80 1.21 0.67
N ASN A 51 8.68 -0.03 1.17
CA ASN A 51 8.74 -0.35 2.61
C ASN A 51 9.73 -1.47 2.94
N ARG A 52 10.62 -1.82 2.02
CA ARG A 52 11.63 -2.87 2.18
C ARG A 52 11.06 -4.29 2.42
N MET A 53 9.78 -4.51 2.07
CA MET A 53 9.17 -5.85 2.23
C MET A 53 9.72 -6.88 1.23
N HIS A 54 10.31 -6.46 0.11
CA HIS A 54 10.96 -7.38 -0.83
C HIS A 54 12.15 -8.13 -0.19
N GLU A 55 12.81 -7.54 0.81
CA GLU A 55 13.96 -8.12 1.51
C GLU A 55 13.62 -9.36 2.35
N VAL A 56 12.33 -9.66 2.58
CA VAL A 56 11.91 -10.92 3.24
C VAL A 56 12.15 -12.13 2.33
N ILE A 57 12.37 -11.90 1.03
CA ILE A 57 12.73 -12.94 0.06
C ILE A 57 14.26 -13.05 0.04
N PRO A 58 14.84 -14.23 0.37
CA PRO A 58 16.28 -14.41 0.35
C PRO A 58 16.90 -14.06 -1.00
N GLY A 59 17.98 -13.26 -0.96
CA GLY A 59 18.68 -12.80 -2.16
C GLY A 59 18.05 -11.57 -2.85
N ALA A 60 16.90 -11.08 -2.37
CA ALA A 60 16.32 -9.86 -2.91
C ALA A 60 17.12 -8.62 -2.47
N HIS A 61 17.42 -7.74 -3.42
CA HIS A 61 18.12 -6.49 -3.17
C HIS A 61 17.76 -5.44 -4.20
N VAL A 62 18.15 -4.19 -3.94
CA VAL A 62 17.94 -3.07 -4.86
C VAL A 62 19.25 -2.33 -5.13
N LYS A 63 19.27 -1.62 -6.26
CA LYS A 63 20.23 -0.54 -6.58
C LYS A 63 19.42 0.70 -6.94
N GLY A 64 19.93 1.87 -6.61
CA GLY A 64 19.21 3.14 -6.72
C GLY A 64 18.73 3.63 -5.35
N GLU A 65 17.87 4.63 -5.33
CA GLU A 65 17.45 5.31 -4.11
C GLU A 65 15.93 5.33 -3.97
N VAL A 66 15.45 5.16 -2.74
CA VAL A 66 14.06 5.43 -2.33
C VAL A 66 14.10 6.41 -1.17
N ILE A 67 13.67 7.63 -1.40
CA ILE A 67 13.79 8.74 -0.46
C ILE A 67 12.39 9.13 0.02
N ILE A 68 12.19 9.15 1.33
CA ILE A 68 10.99 9.69 1.97
C ILE A 68 11.41 10.86 2.85
N ASP A 69 10.87 12.04 2.56
CA ASP A 69 11.16 13.26 3.31
C ASP A 69 12.68 13.53 3.45
N GLY A 70 13.42 13.35 2.36
CA GLY A 70 14.86 13.57 2.31
C GLY A 70 15.73 12.45 2.91
N ASN A 71 15.12 11.36 3.41
CA ASN A 71 15.84 10.23 3.97
C ASN A 71 15.80 9.03 3.04
N ASP A 72 16.96 8.54 2.61
CA ASP A 72 17.06 7.31 1.82
C ASP A 72 16.78 6.10 2.71
N LEU A 73 15.76 5.32 2.33
CA LEU A 73 15.33 4.13 3.07
C LEU A 73 16.37 2.99 3.05
N TYR A 74 17.30 3.03 2.09
CA TYR A 74 18.34 2.02 1.90
C TYR A 74 19.72 2.49 2.35
N ALA A 75 19.83 3.67 2.96
CA ALA A 75 21.09 4.16 3.51
C ALA A 75 21.65 3.20 4.57
N PRO A 76 22.99 3.08 4.68
CA PRO A 76 23.62 2.23 5.70
C PRO A 76 23.12 2.56 7.12
N GLY A 77 22.72 1.53 7.86
CA GLY A 77 22.24 1.67 9.24
C GLY A 77 20.76 1.96 9.40
N VAL A 78 20.00 2.14 8.32
CA VAL A 78 18.53 2.29 8.39
C VAL A 78 17.88 0.95 8.76
N ASP A 79 17.14 0.94 9.87
CA ASP A 79 16.41 -0.23 10.34
C ASP A 79 15.14 -0.47 9.50
N PRO A 80 14.99 -1.63 8.83
CA PRO A 80 13.78 -1.96 8.07
C PRO A 80 12.49 -1.94 8.89
N VAL A 81 12.57 -2.20 10.20
CA VAL A 81 11.40 -2.17 11.09
C VAL A 81 10.86 -0.75 11.21
N LEU A 82 11.75 0.24 11.33
CA LEU A 82 11.35 1.65 11.38
C LEU A 82 10.74 2.12 10.06
N VAL A 83 11.30 1.67 8.93
CA VAL A 83 10.73 1.94 7.60
C VAL A 83 9.30 1.39 7.50
N ARG A 84 9.07 0.14 7.93
CA ARG A 84 7.74 -0.51 7.87
C ARG A 84 6.71 0.09 8.83
N ARG A 85 7.15 0.83 9.84
CA ARG A 85 6.26 1.67 10.67
C ARG A 85 5.82 2.93 9.96
N GLN A 86 6.74 3.55 9.21
CA GLN A 86 6.49 4.77 8.46
C GLN A 86 5.68 4.50 7.20
N VAL A 87 5.84 3.33 6.59
CA VAL A 87 5.21 2.93 5.34
C VAL A 87 4.37 1.68 5.59
N GLY A 88 3.08 1.87 5.82
CA GLY A 88 2.12 0.80 6.05
C GLY A 88 1.79 0.00 4.79
N MET A 89 1.32 -1.24 4.96
CA MET A 89 0.98 -2.14 3.85
C MET A 89 -0.37 -2.81 4.07
N VAL A 90 -1.21 -2.77 3.03
CA VAL A 90 -2.44 -3.55 2.91
C VAL A 90 -2.25 -4.55 1.78
N PHE A 91 -2.46 -5.83 2.07
CA PHE A 91 -2.21 -6.93 1.14
C PHE A 91 -3.45 -7.26 0.32
N GLN A 92 -3.23 -7.93 -0.81
CA GLN A 92 -4.26 -8.39 -1.73
C GLN A 92 -5.34 -9.25 -1.05
N ARG A 93 -4.92 -10.16 -0.17
CA ARG A 93 -5.83 -10.92 0.69
C ARG A 93 -5.83 -10.33 2.07
N ALA A 94 -7.02 -10.05 2.59
CA ALA A 94 -7.16 -9.68 3.98
C ALA A 94 -6.48 -10.71 4.87
N ASN A 95 -5.65 -10.25 5.79
CA ASN A 95 -4.83 -11.08 6.67
C ASN A 95 -4.95 -10.65 8.14
N PRO A 96 -6.17 -10.57 8.70
CA PRO A 96 -6.28 -10.35 10.12
C PRO A 96 -5.60 -11.50 10.87
N PHE A 97 -5.01 -11.20 12.02
CA PHE A 97 -4.44 -12.25 12.87
C PHE A 97 -5.56 -13.15 13.41
N PRO A 98 -5.56 -14.45 13.04
CA PRO A 98 -6.74 -15.30 13.23
C PRO A 98 -7.11 -15.55 14.68
N THR A 99 -6.13 -15.58 15.57
CA THR A 99 -6.32 -15.82 17.01
C THR A 99 -6.57 -14.55 17.80
N MET A 100 -6.51 -13.38 17.17
CA MET A 100 -6.72 -12.09 17.81
C MET A 100 -8.14 -11.59 17.61
N SER A 101 -8.65 -10.88 18.64
CA SER A 101 -9.89 -10.13 18.55
C SER A 101 -9.80 -8.99 17.55
N ILE A 102 -10.94 -8.37 17.22
CA ILE A 102 -10.98 -7.18 16.35
C ILE A 102 -10.12 -6.06 16.96
N SER A 103 -10.28 -5.79 18.27
CA SER A 103 -9.49 -4.77 18.96
C SER A 103 -8.00 -5.10 19.00
N ASP A 104 -7.63 -6.36 19.25
CA ASP A 104 -6.22 -6.76 19.27
C ASP A 104 -5.57 -6.71 17.89
N ASN A 105 -6.31 -6.99 16.81
CA ASN A 105 -5.84 -6.79 15.46
C ASN A 105 -5.47 -5.33 15.19
N VAL A 106 -6.32 -4.38 15.59
CA VAL A 106 -6.04 -2.94 15.44
C VAL A 106 -4.77 -2.55 16.19
N LEU A 107 -4.62 -3.02 17.43
CA LEU A 107 -3.50 -2.65 18.30
C LEU A 107 -2.21 -3.41 18.03
N ALA A 108 -2.22 -4.45 17.21
CA ALA A 108 -1.10 -5.37 17.06
C ALA A 108 0.24 -4.64 16.76
N GLY A 109 0.25 -3.76 15.76
CA GLY A 109 1.44 -2.99 15.41
C GLY A 109 1.87 -1.97 16.46
N VAL A 110 0.89 -1.37 17.14
CA VAL A 110 1.14 -0.34 18.17
C VAL A 110 1.76 -0.96 19.43
N ARG A 111 1.28 -2.12 19.85
CA ARG A 111 1.79 -2.85 21.04
C ARG A 111 3.24 -3.33 20.86
N LEU A 112 3.67 -3.60 19.64
CA LEU A 112 5.07 -3.93 19.36
C LEU A 112 6.00 -2.76 19.70
N ASN A 113 5.51 -1.53 19.59
CA ASN A 113 6.29 -0.30 19.73
C ASN A 113 6.07 0.40 21.07
N ASN A 114 4.86 0.32 21.63
CA ASN A 114 4.48 0.95 22.89
C ASN A 114 3.74 -0.04 23.80
N ARG A 115 4.50 -0.77 24.60
CA ARG A 115 3.96 -1.76 25.55
C ARG A 115 3.25 -1.16 26.77
N ARG A 116 3.35 0.17 26.98
CA ARG A 116 2.85 0.86 28.17
C ARG A 116 1.66 1.78 27.90
N MET A 117 0.91 1.51 26.81
CA MET A 117 -0.30 2.28 26.51
C MET A 117 -1.35 2.05 27.62
N SER A 118 -1.98 3.12 28.08
CA SER A 118 -3.10 3.01 29.04
C SER A 118 -4.30 2.35 28.36
N LYS A 119 -5.22 1.81 29.16
CA LYS A 119 -6.45 1.23 28.60
C LYS A 119 -7.28 2.28 27.87
N SER A 120 -7.41 3.47 28.44
CA SER A 120 -8.14 4.58 27.80
C SER A 120 -7.56 4.95 26.46
N ASP A 121 -6.21 5.13 26.37
CA ASP A 121 -5.55 5.47 25.11
C ASP A 121 -5.72 4.36 24.06
N ALA A 122 -5.73 3.09 24.51
CA ALA A 122 -5.97 1.96 23.63
C ALA A 122 -7.41 1.95 23.09
N ASP A 123 -8.41 2.18 23.95
CA ASP A 123 -9.81 2.23 23.55
C ASP A 123 -10.07 3.40 22.57
N ASP A 124 -9.51 4.57 22.83
CA ASP A 124 -9.58 5.74 21.95
C ASP A 124 -8.92 5.48 20.58
N LEU A 125 -7.77 4.81 20.57
CA LEU A 125 -7.07 4.47 19.35
C LEU A 125 -7.82 3.41 18.52
N ILE A 126 -8.43 2.42 19.17
CA ILE A 126 -9.26 1.41 18.51
C ILE A 126 -10.45 2.09 17.82
N GLU A 127 -11.18 2.93 18.56
CA GLU A 127 -12.32 3.66 18.01
C GLU A 127 -11.91 4.55 16.83
N LYS A 128 -10.85 5.36 17.02
CA LYS A 128 -10.32 6.23 15.97
C LYS A 128 -9.93 5.46 14.71
N SER A 129 -9.20 4.35 14.86
CA SER A 129 -8.72 3.55 13.74
C SER A 129 -9.85 2.83 13.00
N LEU A 130 -10.82 2.29 13.74
CA LEU A 130 -12.00 1.65 13.14
C LEU A 130 -12.94 2.65 12.47
N LYS A 131 -13.07 3.86 13.01
CA LYS A 131 -13.77 4.97 12.34
C LYS A 131 -13.05 5.39 11.06
N GLY A 132 -11.72 5.57 11.13
CA GLY A 132 -10.88 5.89 9.97
C GLY A 132 -10.89 4.82 8.87
N ALA A 133 -11.29 3.59 9.17
CA ALA A 133 -11.50 2.51 8.21
C ALA A 133 -12.98 2.25 7.88
N ASN A 134 -13.89 3.15 8.25
CA ASN A 134 -15.35 3.03 8.06
C ASN A 134 -15.94 1.69 8.55
N LEU A 135 -15.39 1.14 9.64
CA LEU A 135 -15.78 -0.17 10.20
C LEU A 135 -16.40 -0.08 11.59
N TRP A 136 -16.22 1.03 12.31
CA TRP A 136 -16.65 1.18 13.71
C TRP A 136 -18.11 0.80 13.97
N ASN A 137 -19.03 1.34 13.19
CA ASN A 137 -20.46 1.12 13.38
C ASN A 137 -20.90 -0.33 13.22
N GLU A 138 -20.12 -1.12 12.47
CA GLU A 138 -20.40 -2.53 12.20
C GLU A 138 -19.83 -3.46 13.27
N VAL A 139 -18.82 -3.00 14.04
CA VAL A 139 -18.07 -3.90 14.96
C VAL A 139 -18.00 -3.42 16.41
N LYS A 140 -18.43 -2.21 16.73
CA LYS A 140 -18.28 -1.61 18.08
C LYS A 140 -18.85 -2.46 19.21
N ASP A 141 -19.90 -3.25 18.94
CA ASP A 141 -20.54 -4.11 19.94
C ASP A 141 -19.94 -5.53 20.01
N ARG A 142 -18.89 -5.82 19.21
CA ARG A 142 -18.24 -7.14 19.11
C ARG A 142 -16.73 -7.08 19.01
N LEU A 143 -16.10 -6.06 19.58
CA LEU A 143 -14.65 -5.83 19.52
C LEU A 143 -13.80 -6.97 20.10
N SER A 144 -14.35 -7.74 21.03
CA SER A 144 -13.68 -8.90 21.63
C SER A 144 -13.78 -10.18 20.80
N LEU A 145 -14.60 -10.19 19.74
CA LEU A 145 -14.74 -11.37 18.88
C LEU A 145 -13.55 -11.47 17.88
N PRO A 146 -13.23 -12.70 17.42
CA PRO A 146 -12.17 -12.90 16.43
C PRO A 146 -12.43 -12.16 15.12
N GLY A 147 -11.38 -11.54 14.57
CA GLY A 147 -11.46 -10.84 13.29
C GLY A 147 -11.79 -11.73 12.10
N GLN A 148 -11.53 -13.04 12.19
CA GLN A 148 -11.89 -14.01 11.16
C GLN A 148 -13.40 -14.17 10.93
N GLY A 149 -14.24 -13.85 11.89
CA GLY A 149 -15.70 -13.92 11.78
C GLY A 149 -16.31 -12.79 10.94
N LEU A 150 -15.52 -11.86 10.46
CA LEU A 150 -15.93 -10.75 9.61
C LEU A 150 -16.05 -11.19 8.14
N SER A 151 -16.88 -10.48 7.36
CA SER A 151 -16.91 -10.65 5.90
C SER A 151 -15.57 -10.25 5.25
N GLY A 152 -15.32 -10.64 4.01
CA GLY A 152 -14.07 -10.30 3.30
C GLY A 152 -13.80 -8.80 3.26
N GLY A 153 -14.81 -7.99 2.93
CA GLY A 153 -14.69 -6.52 2.93
C GLY A 153 -14.47 -5.92 4.32
N GLN A 154 -15.12 -6.47 5.36
CA GLN A 154 -14.87 -6.07 6.74
C GLN A 154 -13.46 -6.46 7.21
N GLN A 155 -12.99 -7.65 6.85
CA GLN A 155 -11.61 -8.08 7.16
C GLN A 155 -10.59 -7.16 6.48
N GLN A 156 -10.82 -6.76 5.24
CA GLN A 156 -9.93 -5.84 4.54
C GLN A 156 -9.91 -4.46 5.22
N ARG A 157 -11.07 -3.93 5.60
CA ARG A 157 -11.15 -2.67 6.37
C ARG A 157 -10.51 -2.79 7.75
N LEU A 158 -10.58 -3.96 8.40
CA LEU A 158 -9.84 -4.23 9.64
C LEU A 158 -8.32 -4.19 9.42
N CYS A 159 -7.82 -4.74 8.32
CA CYS A 159 -6.41 -4.65 7.95
C CYS A 159 -5.98 -3.19 7.67
N ILE A 160 -6.85 -2.37 7.08
CA ILE A 160 -6.62 -0.93 6.91
C ILE A 160 -6.59 -0.24 8.27
N ALA A 161 -7.56 -0.52 9.18
CA ALA A 161 -7.58 0.03 10.52
C ALA A 161 -6.29 -0.28 11.29
N ARG A 162 -5.79 -1.53 11.19
CA ARG A 162 -4.51 -1.96 11.76
C ARG A 162 -3.33 -1.17 11.18
N ALA A 163 -3.34 -0.93 9.87
CA ALA A 163 -2.26 -0.20 9.20
C ALA A 163 -2.23 1.28 9.61
N ILE A 164 -3.39 1.94 9.71
CA ILE A 164 -3.45 3.37 10.11
C ILE A 164 -3.29 3.61 11.61
N ALA A 165 -3.51 2.58 12.45
CA ALA A 165 -3.36 2.69 13.90
C ALA A 165 -1.93 3.07 14.34
N VAL A 166 -0.92 2.71 13.56
CA VAL A 166 0.48 3.09 13.81
C VAL A 166 0.82 4.49 13.28
N SER A 167 -0.15 5.19 12.69
CA SER A 167 0.00 6.54 12.11
C SER A 167 1.14 6.62 11.08
N PRO A 168 1.09 5.83 10.00
CA PRO A 168 2.12 5.86 8.97
C PRO A 168 2.09 7.18 8.18
N ASP A 169 3.17 7.49 7.47
CA ASP A 169 3.21 8.62 6.53
C ASP A 169 2.70 8.23 5.13
N VAL A 170 2.88 6.96 4.78
CA VAL A 170 2.54 6.38 3.48
C VAL A 170 1.76 5.08 3.68
N LEU A 171 0.77 4.84 2.83
CA LEU A 171 -0.02 3.61 2.82
C LEU A 171 0.08 2.93 1.45
N LEU A 172 0.64 1.74 1.44
CA LEU A 172 0.76 0.92 0.24
C LEU A 172 -0.40 -0.08 0.20
N MET A 173 -1.00 -0.27 -0.96
CA MET A 173 -2.11 -1.21 -1.17
C MET A 173 -1.84 -2.09 -2.39
N ASP A 174 -1.64 -3.37 -2.16
CA ASP A 174 -1.39 -4.35 -3.23
C ASP A 174 -2.70 -5.04 -3.60
N GLU A 175 -3.34 -4.59 -4.69
CA GLU A 175 -4.63 -5.11 -5.20
C GLU A 175 -5.72 -5.27 -4.12
N PRO A 176 -6.04 -4.24 -3.33
CA PRO A 176 -6.83 -4.38 -2.10
C PRO A 176 -8.28 -4.85 -2.31
N CYS A 177 -8.79 -4.78 -3.53
CA CYS A 177 -10.17 -5.14 -3.87
C CYS A 177 -10.31 -6.41 -4.72
N SER A 178 -9.22 -7.06 -5.14
CA SER A 178 -9.25 -8.15 -6.11
C SER A 178 -10.03 -9.40 -5.67
N ALA A 179 -10.17 -9.60 -4.36
CA ALA A 179 -10.88 -10.74 -3.77
C ALA A 179 -12.25 -10.35 -3.16
N LEU A 180 -12.75 -9.14 -3.45
CA LEU A 180 -13.98 -8.60 -2.86
C LEU A 180 -15.13 -8.57 -3.86
N ASP A 181 -16.36 -8.64 -3.32
CA ASP A 181 -17.56 -8.38 -4.07
C ASP A 181 -17.68 -6.89 -4.49
N PRO A 182 -18.54 -6.55 -5.47
CA PRO A 182 -18.65 -5.17 -5.96
C PRO A 182 -19.03 -4.14 -4.91
N ILE A 183 -19.87 -4.48 -3.93
CA ILE A 183 -20.30 -3.56 -2.88
C ILE A 183 -19.13 -3.26 -1.94
N SER A 184 -18.42 -4.31 -1.52
CA SER A 184 -17.21 -4.18 -0.69
C SER A 184 -16.11 -3.42 -1.42
N THR A 185 -15.96 -3.60 -2.73
CA THR A 185 -15.01 -2.88 -3.57
C THR A 185 -15.31 -1.38 -3.55
N LEU A 186 -16.55 -0.96 -3.78
CA LEU A 186 -16.95 0.45 -3.73
C LEU A 186 -16.68 1.06 -2.35
N ALA A 187 -16.98 0.34 -1.28
CA ALA A 187 -16.71 0.80 0.09
C ALA A 187 -15.21 1.03 0.35
N ILE A 188 -14.34 0.21 -0.24
CA ILE A 188 -12.88 0.41 -0.15
C ILE A 188 -12.43 1.60 -1.03
N GLU A 189 -13.01 1.78 -2.21
CA GLU A 189 -12.71 2.92 -3.09
C GLU A 189 -13.09 4.26 -2.43
N ASP A 190 -14.26 4.34 -1.83
CA ASP A 190 -14.70 5.52 -1.06
C ASP A 190 -13.75 5.79 0.12
N LEU A 191 -13.36 4.73 0.82
CA LEU A 191 -12.40 4.83 1.93
C LEU A 191 -11.02 5.32 1.47
N ILE A 192 -10.52 4.91 0.31
CA ILE A 192 -9.25 5.40 -0.25
C ILE A 192 -9.32 6.92 -0.50
N GLU A 193 -10.45 7.41 -1.02
CA GLU A 193 -10.67 8.84 -1.26
C GLU A 193 -10.66 9.66 0.04
N GLU A 194 -11.18 9.11 1.12
CA GLU A 194 -11.11 9.74 2.45
C GLU A 194 -9.69 9.71 3.02
N LEU A 195 -9.02 8.56 2.94
CA LEU A 195 -7.67 8.36 3.48
C LEU A 195 -6.61 9.23 2.82
N LYS A 196 -6.75 9.57 1.53
CA LYS A 196 -5.77 10.44 0.86
C LYS A 196 -5.67 11.84 1.47
N GLN A 197 -6.68 12.29 2.21
CA GLN A 197 -6.62 13.58 2.90
C GLN A 197 -5.52 13.61 3.99
N GLU A 198 -5.18 12.45 4.52
CA GLU A 198 -4.18 12.30 5.59
C GLU A 198 -2.90 11.58 5.15
N TYR A 199 -2.99 10.69 4.16
CA TYR A 199 -1.90 9.78 3.75
C TYR A 199 -1.48 9.99 2.30
N THR A 200 -0.22 9.67 2.01
CA THR A 200 0.24 9.39 0.65
C THR A 200 -0.08 7.93 0.35
N ILE A 201 -0.80 7.66 -0.73
CA ILE A 201 -1.28 6.30 -1.06
C ILE A 201 -0.68 5.84 -2.38
N VAL A 202 -0.15 4.62 -2.41
CA VAL A 202 0.26 3.93 -3.63
C VAL A 202 -0.52 2.62 -3.73
N ILE A 203 -1.28 2.46 -4.80
CA ILE A 203 -2.12 1.29 -5.03
C ILE A 203 -1.70 0.54 -6.29
N VAL A 204 -1.53 -0.77 -6.19
CA VAL A 204 -1.45 -1.66 -7.36
C VAL A 204 -2.86 -2.14 -7.69
N THR A 205 -3.25 -2.03 -8.94
CA THR A 205 -4.49 -2.63 -9.44
C THR A 205 -4.33 -3.07 -10.91
N HIS A 206 -4.99 -4.16 -11.26
CA HIS A 206 -5.15 -4.58 -12.65
C HIS A 206 -6.50 -4.13 -13.24
N ASN A 207 -7.35 -3.48 -12.42
CA ASN A 207 -8.63 -2.94 -12.85
C ASN A 207 -8.48 -1.47 -13.26
N MET A 208 -8.52 -1.20 -14.57
CA MET A 208 -8.35 0.15 -15.13
C MET A 208 -9.45 1.10 -14.68
N GLN A 209 -10.69 0.61 -14.52
CA GLN A 209 -11.80 1.43 -14.03
C GLN A 209 -11.58 1.84 -12.57
N GLN A 210 -11.06 0.95 -11.74
CA GLN A 210 -10.68 1.27 -10.37
C GLN A 210 -9.57 2.34 -10.35
N ALA A 211 -8.49 2.14 -11.09
CA ALA A 211 -7.41 3.13 -11.19
C ALA A 211 -7.95 4.51 -11.60
N SER A 212 -8.82 4.56 -12.60
CA SER A 212 -9.44 5.81 -13.09
C SER A 212 -10.30 6.50 -12.03
N ARG A 213 -10.96 5.74 -11.14
CA ARG A 213 -11.83 6.32 -10.10
C ARG A 213 -11.06 6.81 -8.87
N VAL A 214 -10.06 6.05 -8.42
CA VAL A 214 -9.45 6.29 -7.10
C VAL A 214 -8.13 7.06 -7.15
N SER A 215 -7.46 7.14 -8.31
CA SER A 215 -6.13 7.73 -8.36
C SER A 215 -6.10 9.14 -8.95
N ASP A 216 -5.18 9.94 -8.43
CA ASP A 216 -4.85 11.28 -8.94
C ASP A 216 -3.80 11.17 -10.04
N LYS A 217 -2.84 10.23 -9.86
CA LYS A 217 -1.79 9.92 -10.83
C LYS A 217 -1.73 8.43 -11.12
N THR A 218 -1.32 8.10 -12.33
CA THR A 218 -1.20 6.71 -12.79
C THR A 218 0.18 6.45 -13.37
N ALA A 219 0.80 5.35 -12.95
CA ALA A 219 2.07 4.86 -13.45
C ALA A 219 1.84 3.54 -14.19
N PHE A 220 2.14 3.53 -15.47
CA PHE A 220 2.01 2.35 -16.31
C PHE A 220 3.34 1.59 -16.38
N PHE A 221 3.31 0.36 -15.91
CA PHE A 221 4.42 -0.59 -16.00
C PHE A 221 4.17 -1.57 -17.14
N ASN A 222 5.23 -1.92 -17.86
CA ASN A 222 5.16 -2.96 -18.88
C ASN A 222 6.43 -3.80 -18.87
N ILE A 223 6.40 -4.91 -19.61
CA ILE A 223 7.49 -5.86 -19.77
C ILE A 223 7.66 -6.18 -21.26
N ALA A 224 8.89 -6.15 -21.75
CA ALA A 224 9.18 -6.40 -23.18
C ALA A 224 9.00 -7.88 -23.61
N GLY A 225 8.85 -8.78 -22.65
CA GLY A 225 8.67 -10.21 -22.89
C GLY A 225 9.03 -11.07 -21.67
N ALA A 226 8.75 -12.35 -21.74
CA ALA A 226 9.04 -13.28 -20.66
C ALA A 226 10.55 -13.26 -20.28
N GLY A 227 10.85 -13.18 -19.00
CA GLY A 227 12.22 -13.12 -18.48
C GLY A 227 12.93 -11.77 -18.63
N LYS A 228 12.24 -10.75 -19.13
CA LYS A 228 12.76 -9.37 -19.16
C LYS A 228 12.31 -8.60 -17.93
N PRO A 229 13.06 -7.57 -17.48
CA PRO A 229 12.64 -6.74 -16.38
C PRO A 229 11.42 -5.89 -16.72
N GLY A 230 10.59 -5.65 -15.70
CA GLY A 230 9.53 -4.66 -15.79
C GLY A 230 10.11 -3.25 -15.78
N LYS A 231 9.43 -2.33 -16.47
CA LYS A 231 9.84 -0.92 -16.58
C LYS A 231 8.64 0.00 -16.36
N LEU A 232 8.90 1.16 -15.79
CA LEU A 232 7.96 2.28 -15.82
C LEU A 232 7.98 2.88 -17.23
N ILE A 233 6.85 2.80 -17.93
CA ILE A 233 6.72 3.28 -19.30
C ILE A 233 6.21 4.72 -19.33
N GLU A 234 5.21 5.02 -18.52
CA GLU A 234 4.58 6.34 -18.46
C GLU A 234 4.10 6.64 -17.05
N TYR A 235 4.18 7.90 -16.65
CA TYR A 235 3.64 8.41 -15.38
C TYR A 235 3.07 9.80 -15.58
N ASP A 236 1.77 9.94 -15.38
CA ASP A 236 1.07 11.22 -15.60
C ASP A 236 -0.18 11.31 -14.71
N ASP A 237 -0.88 12.45 -14.81
CA ASP A 237 -2.21 12.58 -14.23
C ASP A 237 -3.15 11.52 -14.77
N THR A 238 -3.95 10.93 -13.91
CA THR A 238 -4.85 9.82 -14.26
C THR A 238 -5.79 10.18 -15.42
N THR A 239 -6.33 11.40 -15.41
CA THR A 239 -7.20 11.87 -16.50
C THR A 239 -6.45 11.89 -17.84
N THR A 240 -5.20 12.36 -17.86
CA THR A 240 -4.36 12.39 -19.07
C THR A 240 -4.04 10.97 -19.52
N MET A 241 -3.61 10.11 -18.60
CA MET A 241 -3.26 8.71 -18.88
C MET A 241 -4.39 7.94 -19.56
N PHE A 242 -5.64 8.13 -19.12
CA PHE A 242 -6.80 7.42 -19.67
C PHE A 242 -7.49 8.11 -20.86
N SER A 243 -7.20 9.37 -21.13
CA SER A 243 -7.81 10.10 -22.24
C SER A 243 -6.87 10.35 -23.43
N ARG A 244 -5.59 10.55 -23.16
CA ARG A 244 -4.56 10.89 -24.16
C ARG A 244 -3.18 10.41 -23.69
N PRO A 245 -2.92 9.09 -23.66
CA PRO A 245 -1.60 8.59 -23.28
C PRO A 245 -0.53 9.10 -24.28
N ASN A 246 0.65 9.37 -23.74
CA ASN A 246 1.77 9.90 -24.55
C ASN A 246 2.59 8.78 -25.20
N VAL A 247 2.41 7.54 -24.75
CA VAL A 247 3.18 6.37 -25.21
C VAL A 247 2.25 5.34 -25.84
N GLN A 248 2.54 4.90 -27.06
CA GLN A 248 1.76 3.89 -27.79
C GLN A 248 1.50 2.62 -26.98
N ALA A 249 2.50 2.17 -26.21
CA ALA A 249 2.36 0.99 -25.35
C ALA A 249 1.37 1.15 -24.19
N THR A 250 0.89 2.36 -23.94
CA THR A 250 -0.14 2.66 -22.93
C THR A 250 -1.54 2.68 -23.55
N GLU A 251 -1.63 2.94 -24.87
CA GLU A 251 -2.90 2.91 -25.62
C GLU A 251 -3.41 1.47 -25.86
N ASP A 252 -2.50 0.54 -26.11
CA ASP A 252 -2.76 -0.87 -26.42
C ASP A 252 -3.17 -1.66 -25.15
#